data_d781b543b9ae7ceb1a8e75731cb5894c
#
_entry.id   d781b543b9ae7ceb1a8e75731cb5894c
#
_cell.length_a   1.000
_cell.length_b   1.000
_cell.length_c   1.000
_cell.angle_alpha   90.00
_cell.angle_beta   90.00
_cell.angle_gamma   90.00
#
_symmetry.space_group_name_H-M   'P 1'
#
loop_
_entity.id
_entity.type
_entity.pdbx_description
1 polymer ?
#
loop_
_entity_poly.entity_id
_entity_poly.type
_entity_poly.pdbx_seq_one_letter_code
_entity_poly.pdbx_strand_id
1 'polypeptide(L)'
;MKKIVFLFLLSAIALGGCNTPDSKKKKEDAAIKKHAKAELREENADVDFQGFVGRLKKAVAAHDVNTIDSMMPVDFLYVLGATPTEDRKGEGVFKYWDENGLWTELDAILTERFVKKDDFWVAPPQFGDEALHYTGYRVGIRRLGGSWKFVYFVNG
;
A
#
# COMPACT_ATOMS: atom_id res chain seq x y z
N MET A 1 -41.58 50.30 -53.01
CA MET A 1 -41.63 49.55 -54.28
C MET A 1 -40.67 48.35 -54.17
N LYS A 2 -41.15 47.19 -54.58
CA LYS A 2 -40.47 45.90 -54.81
C LYS A 2 -39.86 45.14 -53.64
N LYS A 3 -40.63 44.12 -53.25
CA LYS A 3 -40.37 42.94 -52.43
C LYS A 3 -39.34 42.07 -53.17
N ILE A 4 -38.38 41.51 -52.43
CA ILE A 4 -37.73 40.23 -52.81
C ILE A 4 -37.58 39.41 -51.54
N VAL A 5 -38.36 38.32 -51.51
CA VAL A 5 -38.32 37.27 -50.50
C VAL A 5 -37.22 36.29 -50.96
N PHE A 6 -36.20 36.06 -50.12
CA PHE A 6 -35.30 34.95 -50.30
C PHE A 6 -35.54 33.90 -49.24
N LEU A 7 -36.11 32.81 -49.70
CA LEU A 7 -36.35 31.60 -48.92
C LEU A 7 -35.09 30.78 -48.91
N PHE A 8 -34.39 30.72 -47.75
CA PHE A 8 -33.29 29.79 -47.56
C PHE A 8 -33.82 28.54 -46.81
N LEU A 9 -33.87 27.47 -47.60
CA LEU A 9 -34.16 26.12 -47.08
C LEU A 9 -32.89 25.58 -46.42
N LEU A 10 -32.89 25.54 -45.10
CA LEU A 10 -31.77 24.91 -44.38
C LEU A 10 -32.14 23.44 -44.12
N SER A 11 -31.52 22.51 -44.88
CA SER A 11 -31.62 21.08 -44.67
C SER A 11 -30.73 20.69 -43.47
N ALA A 12 -31.38 20.38 -42.37
CA ALA A 12 -30.69 19.77 -41.20
C ALA A 12 -30.35 18.31 -41.50
N ILE A 13 -29.08 18.01 -41.71
CA ILE A 13 -28.58 16.64 -41.75
C ILE A 13 -28.42 16.21 -40.30
N ALA A 14 -29.37 15.46 -39.79
CA ALA A 14 -29.26 14.73 -38.55
C ALA A 14 -28.30 13.54 -38.76
N LEU A 15 -27.05 13.69 -38.33
CA LEU A 15 -26.12 12.55 -38.16
C LEU A 15 -26.58 11.78 -36.93
N GLY A 16 -27.53 10.89 -37.11
CA GLY A 16 -27.89 9.88 -36.15
C GLY A 16 -26.73 8.90 -35.99
N GLY A 17 -25.93 9.09 -34.92
CA GLY A 17 -24.94 8.08 -34.50
C GLY A 17 -25.66 6.82 -34.07
N CYS A 18 -25.68 5.80 -34.93
CA CYS A 18 -26.13 4.47 -34.58
C CYS A 18 -25.25 3.90 -33.49
N ASN A 19 -25.66 4.03 -32.22
CA ASN A 19 -25.15 3.23 -31.14
C ASN A 19 -25.70 1.81 -31.32
N THR A 20 -24.95 0.97 -32.00
CA THR A 20 -25.28 -0.44 -32.16
C THR A 20 -25.27 -1.12 -30.80
N PRO A 21 -26.20 -2.03 -30.49
CA PRO A 21 -26.28 -2.74 -29.20
C PRO A 21 -24.97 -3.48 -28.85
N ASP A 22 -24.19 -3.87 -29.83
CA ASP A 22 -22.87 -4.51 -29.64
C ASP A 22 -21.81 -3.61 -28.99
N SER A 23 -21.85 -2.30 -29.19
CA SER A 23 -20.85 -1.40 -28.59
C SER A 23 -21.11 -1.16 -27.10
N LYS A 24 -22.38 -1.21 -26.65
CA LYS A 24 -22.75 -1.11 -25.23
C LYS A 24 -22.32 -2.38 -24.49
N LYS A 25 -22.63 -3.56 -25.05
CA LYS A 25 -22.28 -4.84 -24.46
C LYS A 25 -20.76 -5.00 -24.31
N LYS A 26 -19.98 -4.61 -25.33
CA LYS A 26 -18.52 -4.64 -25.30
C LYS A 26 -17.91 -3.72 -24.24
N LYS A 27 -18.53 -2.55 -23.97
CA LYS A 27 -18.07 -1.64 -22.91
C LYS A 27 -18.42 -2.18 -21.51
N GLU A 28 -19.57 -2.80 -21.38
CA GLU A 28 -20.04 -3.40 -20.13
C GLU A 28 -19.20 -4.63 -19.75
N ASP A 29 -18.94 -5.51 -20.70
CA ASP A 29 -18.06 -6.67 -20.52
C ASP A 29 -16.61 -6.27 -20.20
N ALA A 30 -16.11 -5.17 -20.79
CA ALA A 30 -14.79 -4.63 -20.47
C ALA A 30 -14.73 -4.01 -19.06
N ALA A 31 -15.80 -3.35 -18.62
CA ALA A 31 -15.91 -2.81 -17.27
C ALA A 31 -15.97 -3.93 -16.23
N ILE A 32 -16.77 -4.97 -16.46
CA ILE A 32 -16.90 -6.15 -15.60
C ILE A 32 -15.54 -6.86 -15.48
N LYS A 33 -14.82 -7.08 -16.59
CA LYS A 33 -13.48 -7.68 -16.58
C LYS A 33 -12.46 -6.83 -15.84
N LYS A 34 -12.56 -5.50 -15.93
CA LYS A 34 -11.67 -4.58 -15.23
C LYS A 34 -11.92 -4.60 -13.72
N HIS A 35 -13.20 -4.65 -13.30
CA HIS A 35 -13.57 -4.78 -11.89
C HIS A 35 -13.14 -6.13 -11.31
N ALA A 36 -13.46 -7.24 -11.96
CA ALA A 36 -13.04 -8.57 -11.53
C ALA A 36 -11.51 -8.69 -11.43
N LYS A 37 -10.76 -8.09 -12.37
CA LYS A 37 -9.30 -8.07 -12.33
C LYS A 37 -8.76 -7.19 -11.19
N ALA A 38 -9.46 -6.11 -10.84
CA ALA A 38 -9.10 -5.25 -9.71
C ALA A 38 -9.34 -5.96 -8.38
N GLU A 39 -10.50 -6.60 -8.20
CA GLU A 39 -10.84 -7.40 -7.00
C GLU A 39 -9.84 -8.55 -6.78
N LEU A 40 -9.55 -9.35 -7.82
CA LEU A 40 -8.53 -10.41 -7.74
C LEU A 40 -7.14 -9.88 -7.41
N ARG A 41 -6.81 -8.65 -7.83
CA ARG A 41 -5.53 -8.02 -7.53
C ARG A 41 -5.46 -7.53 -6.09
N GLU A 42 -6.56 -7.04 -5.52
CA GLU A 42 -6.65 -6.64 -4.12
C GLU A 42 -6.63 -7.87 -3.20
N GLU A 43 -7.36 -8.92 -3.53
CA GLU A 43 -7.34 -10.18 -2.80
C GLU A 43 -5.95 -10.82 -2.80
N ASN A 44 -5.28 -10.88 -3.95
CA ASN A 44 -3.91 -11.39 -4.04
C ASN A 44 -2.91 -10.51 -3.25
N ALA A 45 -3.11 -9.19 -3.24
CA ALA A 45 -2.27 -8.28 -2.48
C ALA A 45 -2.41 -8.50 -0.97
N ASP A 46 -3.62 -8.80 -0.48
CA ASP A 46 -3.87 -9.10 0.92
C ASP A 46 -3.26 -10.44 1.34
N VAL A 47 -3.45 -11.50 0.55
CA VAL A 47 -2.83 -12.81 0.78
C VAL A 47 -1.30 -12.72 0.78
N ASP A 48 -0.71 -12.00 -0.18
CA ASP A 48 0.73 -11.76 -0.23
C ASP A 48 1.23 -11.01 1.00
N PHE A 49 0.47 -10.01 1.46
CA PHE A 49 0.79 -9.24 2.66
C PHE A 49 0.76 -10.13 3.91
N GLN A 50 -0.30 -10.91 4.09
CA GLN A 50 -0.41 -11.84 5.22
C GLN A 50 0.70 -12.89 5.21
N GLY A 51 1.05 -13.39 4.03
CA GLY A 51 2.20 -14.29 3.87
C GLY A 51 3.52 -13.63 4.25
N PHE A 52 3.72 -12.35 3.92
CA PHE A 52 4.89 -11.59 4.33
C PHE A 52 4.94 -11.39 5.85
N VAL A 53 3.86 -10.92 6.45
CA VAL A 53 3.75 -10.74 7.92
C VAL A 53 3.99 -12.05 8.66
N GLY A 54 3.43 -13.16 8.18
CA GLY A 54 3.64 -14.47 8.77
C GLY A 54 5.11 -14.93 8.77
N ARG A 55 5.84 -14.66 7.67
CA ARG A 55 7.28 -14.93 7.61
C ARG A 55 8.08 -14.02 8.55
N LEU A 56 7.74 -12.74 8.62
CA LEU A 56 8.40 -11.79 9.52
C LEU A 56 8.20 -12.20 10.98
N LYS A 57 6.98 -12.51 11.40
CA LYS A 57 6.67 -13.03 12.75
C LYS A 57 7.51 -14.24 13.10
N LYS A 58 7.56 -15.21 12.20
CA LYS A 58 8.33 -16.43 12.41
C LYS A 58 9.83 -16.15 12.56
N ALA A 59 10.38 -15.25 11.75
CA ALA A 59 11.78 -14.87 11.81
C ALA A 59 12.11 -14.11 13.11
N VAL A 60 11.23 -13.20 13.55
CA VAL A 60 11.38 -12.46 14.81
C VAL A 60 11.33 -13.41 16.01
N ALA A 61 10.34 -14.29 16.08
CA ALA A 61 10.22 -15.28 17.16
C ALA A 61 11.41 -16.25 17.22
N ALA A 62 12.06 -16.52 16.08
CA ALA A 62 13.25 -17.36 16.00
C ALA A 62 14.57 -16.57 16.16
N HIS A 63 14.53 -15.24 16.29
CA HIS A 63 15.70 -14.35 16.19
C HIS A 63 16.55 -14.61 14.94
N ASP A 64 15.89 -14.95 13.82
CA ASP A 64 16.55 -15.18 12.54
C ASP A 64 16.89 -13.84 11.85
N VAL A 65 18.00 -13.25 12.32
CA VAL A 65 18.47 -11.94 11.85
C VAL A 65 18.73 -11.90 10.34
N ASN A 66 19.18 -13.02 9.74
CA ASN A 66 19.44 -13.07 8.30
C ASN A 66 18.15 -12.95 7.48
N THR A 67 17.12 -13.68 7.89
CA THR A 67 15.80 -13.57 7.25
C THR A 67 15.21 -12.17 7.44
N ILE A 68 15.26 -11.60 8.65
CA ILE A 68 14.76 -10.26 8.94
C ILE A 68 15.50 -9.22 8.08
N ASP A 69 16.83 -9.27 8.03
CA ASP A 69 17.66 -8.38 7.23
C ASP A 69 17.26 -8.40 5.74
N SER A 70 17.01 -9.58 5.18
CA SER A 70 16.55 -9.73 3.80
C SER A 70 15.19 -9.07 3.53
N MET A 71 14.37 -8.92 4.57
CA MET A 71 13.05 -8.29 4.51
C MET A 71 13.08 -6.78 4.71
N MET A 72 14.19 -6.22 5.18
CA MET A 72 14.41 -4.78 5.35
C MET A 72 14.91 -4.11 4.07
N PRO A 73 14.63 -2.82 3.85
CA PRO A 73 15.35 -2.00 2.88
C PRO A 73 16.67 -1.48 3.47
N VAL A 74 17.53 -0.94 2.62
CA VAL A 74 18.84 -0.36 3.05
C VAL A 74 18.70 0.86 3.94
N ASP A 75 17.56 1.55 3.86
CA ASP A 75 17.22 2.75 4.62
C ASP A 75 16.23 2.45 5.77
N PHE A 76 16.31 1.24 6.34
CA PHE A 76 15.46 0.83 7.46
C PHE A 76 15.56 1.81 8.62
N LEU A 77 14.42 2.25 9.16
CA LEU A 77 14.37 3.19 10.27
C LEU A 77 14.09 2.46 11.60
N TYR A 78 14.98 2.61 12.58
CA TYR A 78 14.84 2.00 13.91
C TYR A 78 14.97 3.01 15.05
N VAL A 79 15.46 4.23 14.76
CA VAL A 79 15.52 5.35 15.69
C VAL A 79 15.03 6.60 14.97
N LEU A 80 14.11 7.36 15.57
CA LEU A 80 13.67 8.62 15.02
C LEU A 80 14.76 9.67 15.17
N GLY A 81 14.97 10.45 14.11
CA GLY A 81 16.04 11.45 14.08
C GLY A 81 17.45 10.88 13.90
N ALA A 82 17.57 9.60 13.57
CA ALA A 82 18.84 8.97 13.23
C ALA A 82 19.57 9.73 12.11
N THR A 83 20.89 9.91 12.27
CA THR A 83 21.73 10.56 11.27
C THR A 83 22.02 9.66 10.08
N PRO A 84 22.33 10.18 8.90
CA PRO A 84 22.69 9.36 7.73
C PRO A 84 23.94 8.48 7.93
N THR A 85 24.76 8.76 8.95
CA THR A 85 25.97 8.01 9.28
C THR A 85 25.70 6.77 10.15
N GLU A 86 24.48 6.64 10.69
CA GLU A 86 24.11 5.48 11.48
C GLU A 86 23.83 4.28 10.59
N ASP A 87 24.23 3.10 11.07
CA ASP A 87 23.86 1.86 10.43
C ASP A 87 22.34 1.65 10.53
N ARG A 88 21.67 1.66 9.40
CA ARG A 88 20.20 1.54 9.28
C ARG A 88 19.76 0.15 8.89
N LYS A 89 20.68 -0.78 8.79
CA LYS A 89 20.42 -2.17 8.43
C LYS A 89 21.51 -3.06 8.99
N GLY A 90 21.17 -4.35 9.17
CA GLY A 90 22.13 -5.37 9.58
C GLY A 90 22.48 -5.33 11.06
N GLU A 91 23.73 -5.59 11.37
CA GLU A 91 24.20 -5.85 12.73
C GLU A 91 23.91 -4.68 13.69
N GLY A 92 24.02 -3.45 13.26
CA GLY A 92 23.76 -2.28 14.10
C GLY A 92 22.31 -2.19 14.60
N VAL A 93 21.36 -2.54 13.75
CA VAL A 93 19.92 -2.56 14.11
C VAL A 93 19.65 -3.66 15.13
N PHE A 94 20.15 -4.88 14.88
CA PHE A 94 19.90 -6.02 15.77
C PHE A 94 20.59 -5.85 17.12
N LYS A 95 21.81 -5.32 17.12
CA LYS A 95 22.52 -4.95 18.35
C LYS A 95 21.72 -3.94 19.17
N TYR A 96 21.16 -2.91 18.53
CA TYR A 96 20.31 -1.93 19.21
C TYR A 96 19.06 -2.59 19.82
N TRP A 97 18.43 -3.53 19.11
CA TRP A 97 17.27 -4.25 19.65
C TRP A 97 17.64 -5.16 20.83
N ASP A 98 18.80 -5.83 20.78
CA ASP A 98 19.31 -6.63 21.90
C ASP A 98 19.57 -5.78 23.13
N GLU A 99 20.31 -4.68 22.98
CA GLU A 99 20.68 -3.76 24.07
C GLU A 99 19.46 -3.09 24.73
N ASN A 100 18.39 -2.88 23.97
CA ASN A 100 17.17 -2.21 24.45
C ASN A 100 16.01 -3.19 24.74
N GLY A 101 16.24 -4.50 24.62
CA GLY A 101 15.22 -5.53 24.89
C GLY A 101 13.99 -5.47 23.97
N LEU A 102 14.18 -5.04 22.71
CA LEU A 102 13.06 -4.71 21.81
C LEU A 102 12.46 -5.91 21.07
N TRP A 103 13.05 -7.07 21.14
CA TRP A 103 12.53 -8.27 20.47
C TRP A 103 11.13 -8.66 20.94
N THR A 104 10.90 -8.61 22.24
CA THR A 104 9.57 -8.90 22.82
C THR A 104 8.53 -7.88 22.38
N GLU A 105 8.91 -6.60 22.33
CA GLU A 105 8.02 -5.53 21.88
C GLU A 105 7.67 -5.68 20.38
N LEU A 106 8.68 -5.98 19.56
CA LEU A 106 8.47 -6.21 18.14
C LEU A 106 7.54 -7.43 17.91
N ASP A 107 7.79 -8.54 18.60
CA ASP A 107 6.96 -9.74 18.49
C ASP A 107 5.50 -9.44 18.91
N ALA A 108 5.28 -8.72 20.00
CA ALA A 108 3.96 -8.31 20.45
C ALA A 108 3.23 -7.46 19.40
N ILE A 109 3.89 -6.42 18.84
CA ILE A 109 3.30 -5.54 17.83
C ILE A 109 2.97 -6.31 16.56
N LEU A 110 3.81 -7.23 16.14
CA LEU A 110 3.55 -8.04 14.95
C LEU A 110 2.33 -8.96 15.11
N THR A 111 1.85 -9.24 16.35
CA THR A 111 0.62 -9.99 16.57
C THR A 111 -0.63 -9.14 16.42
N GLU A 112 -0.50 -7.82 16.49
CA GLU A 112 -1.58 -6.86 16.35
C GLU A 112 -2.13 -6.83 14.91
N ARG A 113 -3.33 -6.26 14.78
CA ARG A 113 -3.93 -6.03 13.48
C ARG A 113 -3.21 -4.89 12.76
N PHE A 114 -2.81 -5.14 11.51
CA PHE A 114 -2.30 -4.09 10.64
C PHE A 114 -3.46 -3.29 10.04
N VAL A 115 -3.28 -1.97 9.98
CA VAL A 115 -4.18 -1.03 9.31
C VAL A 115 -3.41 -0.22 8.27
N LYS A 116 -4.10 0.25 7.25
CA LYS A 116 -3.49 1.10 6.24
C LYS A 116 -3.42 2.55 6.74
N LYS A 117 -2.22 3.14 6.66
CA LYS A 117 -1.96 4.56 6.87
C LYS A 117 -1.05 5.05 5.75
N ASP A 118 -1.58 5.93 4.89
CA ASP A 118 -0.92 6.38 3.66
C ASP A 118 -0.47 5.18 2.79
N ASP A 119 0.81 5.10 2.44
CA ASP A 119 1.40 4.01 1.65
C ASP A 119 1.87 2.82 2.51
N PHE A 120 1.64 2.86 3.82
CA PHE A 120 2.10 1.85 4.75
C PHE A 120 0.94 0.99 5.28
N TRP A 121 1.26 -0.24 5.60
CA TRP A 121 0.54 -1.05 6.54
C TRP A 121 1.24 -0.92 7.89
N VAL A 122 0.52 -0.48 8.90
CA VAL A 122 1.10 -0.15 10.21
C VAL A 122 0.46 -0.95 11.33
N ALA A 123 1.25 -1.27 12.34
CA ALA A 123 0.81 -1.85 13.61
C ALA A 123 1.55 -1.13 14.75
N PRO A 124 0.90 -0.96 15.89
CA PRO A 124 -0.46 -1.36 16.21
C PRO A 124 -1.51 -0.43 15.55
N PRO A 125 -2.78 -0.86 15.48
CA PRO A 125 -3.83 -0.10 14.77
C PRO A 125 -4.08 1.30 15.33
N GLN A 126 -3.75 1.56 16.59
CA GLN A 126 -3.85 2.86 17.25
C GLN A 126 -2.99 3.92 16.53
N PHE A 127 -1.87 3.54 15.94
CA PHE A 127 -1.04 4.44 15.16
C PHE A 127 -1.70 4.88 13.83
N GLY A 128 -2.65 4.09 13.34
CA GLY A 128 -3.44 4.43 12.15
C GLY A 128 -4.47 5.54 12.39
N ASP A 129 -4.87 5.78 13.64
CA ASP A 129 -5.83 6.80 14.04
C ASP A 129 -5.12 8.01 14.63
N GLU A 130 -5.10 9.13 13.90
CA GLU A 130 -4.43 10.36 14.32
C GLU A 130 -5.03 10.97 15.59
N ALA A 131 -6.31 10.74 15.85
CA ALA A 131 -6.99 11.26 17.05
C ALA A 131 -6.46 10.64 18.35
N LEU A 132 -5.83 9.46 18.26
CA LEU A 132 -5.28 8.77 19.43
C LEU A 132 -3.88 9.24 19.82
N HIS A 133 -3.22 10.05 19.01
CA HIS A 133 -1.87 10.59 19.27
C HIS A 133 -0.89 9.53 19.78
N TYR A 134 -0.91 8.35 19.14
CA TYR A 134 -0.10 7.22 19.58
C TYR A 134 1.39 7.49 19.46
N THR A 135 2.14 7.35 20.54
CA THR A 135 3.58 7.61 20.65
C THR A 135 4.41 6.37 20.99
N GLY A 136 3.79 5.19 21.07
CA GLY A 136 4.49 3.93 21.34
C GLY A 136 5.29 3.40 20.16
N TYR A 137 5.90 2.22 20.37
CA TYR A 137 6.57 1.50 19.28
C TYR A 137 5.58 1.11 18.21
N ARG A 138 6.02 1.21 16.96
CA ARG A 138 5.21 0.92 15.78
C ARG A 138 6.02 0.34 14.64
N VAL A 139 5.39 -0.53 13.89
CA VAL A 139 5.91 -1.19 12.71
C VAL A 139 5.28 -0.60 11.47
N GLY A 140 6.08 -0.42 10.42
CA GLY A 140 5.60 -0.08 9.10
C GLY A 140 6.10 -1.04 8.03
N ILE A 141 5.19 -1.45 7.17
CA ILE A 141 5.44 -2.34 6.03
C ILE A 141 4.87 -1.67 4.79
N ARG A 142 5.61 -1.65 3.69
CA ARG A 142 5.12 -1.18 2.40
C ARG A 142 5.72 -1.95 1.23
N ARG A 143 5.19 -1.78 0.03
CA ARG A 143 5.80 -2.30 -1.18
C ARG A 143 6.89 -1.36 -1.69
N LEU A 144 8.08 -1.93 -1.92
CA LEU A 144 9.21 -1.28 -2.56
C LEU A 144 9.68 -2.15 -3.73
N GLY A 145 9.73 -1.58 -4.93
CA GLY A 145 10.13 -2.34 -6.12
C GLY A 145 9.26 -3.59 -6.40
N GLY A 146 7.97 -3.53 -6.06
CA GLY A 146 7.03 -4.64 -6.23
C GLY A 146 7.02 -5.69 -5.12
N SER A 147 7.93 -5.61 -4.15
CA SER A 147 8.03 -6.55 -3.02
C SER A 147 7.63 -5.88 -1.71
N TRP A 148 7.04 -6.64 -0.80
CA TRP A 148 6.81 -6.17 0.56
C TRP A 148 8.15 -6.02 1.28
N LYS A 149 8.28 -4.93 2.06
CA LYS A 149 9.43 -4.64 2.90
C LYS A 149 8.99 -4.16 4.28
N PHE A 150 9.68 -4.65 5.29
CA PHE A 150 9.64 -4.15 6.65
C PHE A 150 10.51 -2.90 6.72
N VAL A 151 9.91 -1.71 6.81
CA VAL A 151 10.62 -0.44 6.55
C VAL A 151 10.97 0.33 7.80
N TYR A 152 10.24 0.10 8.88
CA TYR A 152 10.59 0.71 10.17
C TYR A 152 10.05 -0.07 11.37
N PHE A 153 10.77 0.05 12.47
CA PHE A 153 10.33 -0.27 13.83
C PHE A 153 10.87 0.81 14.76
N VAL A 154 10.02 1.75 15.15
CA VAL A 154 10.40 2.97 15.87
C VAL A 154 9.44 3.28 17.00
N ASN A 155 9.91 4.10 17.94
CA ASN A 155 9.15 4.71 19.03
C ASN A 155 9.09 6.24 18.86
N GLY A 156 8.02 6.90 19.30
CA GLY A 156 7.93 8.36 19.34
C GLY A 156 6.79 9.01 18.58
#